data_43066a283bfb352c7f5c305de4bc44b7
#
_entry.id   43066a283bfb352c7f5c305de4bc44b7
#
_cell.length_a   1.000
_cell.length_b   1.000
_cell.length_c   1.000
_cell.angle_alpha   90.00
_cell.angle_beta   90.00
_cell.angle_gamma   90.00
#
_symmetry.space_group_name_H-M   'P 1'
#
loop_
_entity.id
_entity.type
_entity.pdbx_description
1 polymer ?
#
loop_
_entity_poly.entity_id
_entity_poly.type
_entity_poly.pdbx_seq_one_letter_code
_entity_poly.pdbx_strand_id
1 'polypeptide(L)'
;MSIFRFLAISMLALSVVACGEKAELAFVVNGSARFWDLAESGVIAASKEFNIKTEFFVPKGTAADQKRILEDLITRGAKGIAVTAMDPVNQRELYDKVASATFLITHDSDAPQTKRRYYVGVDNYLAGHEAGKLLKEAMPDGGTIMIFVGDMNQLNARQRRQGLIDQVFDRPMQEGDNLKIDPPSEVIKNDKYTVLGTLTDDFDSAKKVQLPQDALAKHPELGCMVGLYEYNPPAILQAVKSAGRLGKTKIIGFDEADETLVGITEGHIHGTIAQQPYQYGYQSIKILTGLVRGNKALLPDKTVIHLPPIVVRKEGPDKPEAVGDGKILTVNAKAFREDVNAKLKARSDAKK
;
A
#
# COMPACT_ATOMS: atom_id res chain seq x y z
N MET A 1 5.00 85.83 -19.37
CA MET A 1 3.92 84.87 -19.01
C MET A 1 4.32 83.51 -19.60
N SER A 2 4.82 82.63 -18.68
CA SER A 2 5.36 81.30 -19.06
C SER A 2 4.45 80.25 -18.46
N ILE A 3 3.85 79.40 -19.29
CA ILE A 3 2.90 78.38 -18.87
C ILE A 3 3.68 77.06 -18.76
N PHE A 4 3.92 76.59 -17.55
CA PHE A 4 4.45 75.25 -17.23
C PHE A 4 3.35 74.21 -17.40
N ARG A 5 3.52 73.30 -18.37
CA ARG A 5 2.71 72.06 -18.49
C ARG A 5 3.38 70.94 -17.70
N PHE A 6 2.73 70.53 -16.59
CA PHE A 6 3.07 69.32 -15.88
C PHE A 6 2.52 68.11 -16.66
N LEU A 7 3.40 67.23 -17.13
CA LEU A 7 3.07 65.89 -17.64
C LEU A 7 3.06 64.92 -16.46
N ALA A 8 1.88 64.48 -16.08
CA ALA A 8 1.75 63.37 -15.11
C ALA A 8 1.93 62.02 -15.82
N ILE A 9 3.07 61.37 -15.57
CA ILE A 9 3.31 59.98 -16.03
C ILE A 9 2.65 59.04 -14.99
N SER A 10 1.49 58.48 -15.36
CA SER A 10 0.85 57.41 -14.61
C SER A 10 1.63 56.11 -14.84
N MET A 11 2.39 55.71 -13.80
CA MET A 11 3.04 54.39 -13.78
C MET A 11 1.97 53.34 -13.45
N LEU A 12 1.53 52.63 -14.49
CA LEU A 12 0.65 51.47 -14.35
C LEU A 12 1.49 50.30 -13.79
N ALA A 13 1.42 50.08 -12.48
CA ALA A 13 2.02 48.90 -11.84
C ALA A 13 1.25 47.65 -12.29
N LEU A 14 1.81 46.91 -13.23
CA LEU A 14 1.37 45.55 -13.54
C LEU A 14 1.67 44.69 -12.31
N SER A 15 0.66 44.45 -11.46
CA SER A 15 0.69 43.40 -10.46
C SER A 15 0.70 42.05 -11.20
N VAL A 16 1.88 41.46 -11.36
CA VAL A 16 2.03 40.06 -11.73
C VAL A 16 1.48 39.26 -10.57
N VAL A 17 0.21 38.85 -10.67
CA VAL A 17 -0.33 37.81 -9.80
C VAL A 17 0.49 36.57 -10.12
N ALA A 18 1.41 36.22 -9.25
CA ALA A 18 2.10 34.94 -9.27
C ALA A 18 1.03 33.84 -9.10
N CYS A 19 0.44 33.43 -10.21
CA CYS A 19 -0.38 32.23 -10.26
C CYS A 19 0.58 31.07 -9.93
N GLY A 20 0.54 30.57 -8.69
CA GLY A 20 1.39 29.44 -8.29
C GLY A 20 1.24 28.34 -9.36
N GLU A 21 2.35 27.86 -9.90
CA GLU A 21 2.33 26.80 -10.91
C GLU A 21 1.48 25.65 -10.43
N LYS A 22 0.45 25.29 -11.20
CA LYS A 22 -0.42 24.15 -10.92
C LYS A 22 0.44 22.88 -10.89
N ALA A 23 0.14 21.97 -9.98
CA ALA A 23 0.78 20.66 -9.99
C ALA A 23 0.47 19.93 -11.30
N GLU A 24 1.51 19.35 -11.89
CA GLU A 24 1.40 18.61 -13.13
C GLU A 24 0.95 17.17 -12.89
N LEU A 25 1.39 16.59 -11.76
CA LEU A 25 1.12 15.21 -11.39
C LEU A 25 0.34 15.14 -10.09
N ALA A 26 -0.40 14.03 -9.92
CA ALA A 26 -1.07 13.70 -8.67
C ALA A 26 -0.76 12.25 -8.26
N PHE A 27 -0.55 12.05 -6.95
CA PHE A 27 -0.44 10.74 -6.33
C PHE A 27 -1.61 10.57 -5.35
N VAL A 28 -2.50 9.60 -5.60
CA VAL A 28 -3.75 9.42 -4.88
C VAL A 28 -3.73 8.06 -4.17
N VAL A 29 -3.89 8.08 -2.85
CA VAL A 29 -3.91 6.88 -2.00
C VAL A 29 -5.33 6.45 -1.65
N ASN A 30 -5.52 5.44 -0.78
CA ASN A 30 -6.84 4.95 -0.37
C ASN A 30 -7.30 5.45 1.01
N GLY A 31 -6.42 6.11 1.77
CA GLY A 31 -6.74 6.61 3.12
C GLY A 31 -5.50 7.03 3.88
N SER A 32 -5.65 7.34 5.16
CA SER A 32 -4.53 7.73 6.02
C SER A 32 -3.91 6.50 6.67
N ALA A 33 -2.59 6.29 6.45
CA ALA A 33 -1.78 5.28 7.09
C ALA A 33 -0.29 5.70 7.05
N ARG A 34 0.52 5.22 7.98
CA ARG A 34 1.99 5.46 7.99
C ARG A 34 2.66 4.89 6.73
N PHE A 35 2.14 3.81 6.18
CA PHE A 35 2.50 3.25 4.89
C PHE A 35 2.54 4.32 3.78
N TRP A 36 1.53 5.20 3.73
CA TRP A 36 1.45 6.27 2.74
C TRP A 36 2.41 7.43 3.02
N ASP A 37 2.84 7.61 4.27
CA ASP A 37 3.91 8.57 4.60
C ASP A 37 5.25 8.17 3.97
N LEU A 38 5.53 6.86 3.90
CA LEU A 38 6.70 6.34 3.18
C LEU A 38 6.57 6.52 1.66
N ALA A 39 5.38 6.29 1.10
CA ALA A 39 5.13 6.55 -0.32
C ALA A 39 5.32 8.04 -0.66
N GLU A 40 4.83 8.94 0.19
CA GLU A 40 5.03 10.38 0.02
C GLU A 40 6.51 10.78 0.08
N SER A 41 7.33 10.11 0.91
CA SER A 41 8.80 10.31 0.89
C SER A 41 9.38 10.04 -0.50
N GLY A 42 8.94 8.98 -1.17
CA GLY A 42 9.33 8.64 -2.53
C GLY A 42 8.83 9.65 -3.56
N VAL A 43 7.58 10.12 -3.43
CA VAL A 43 7.00 11.18 -4.27
C VAL A 43 7.82 12.45 -4.16
N ILE A 44 8.17 12.89 -2.95
CA ILE A 44 8.98 14.10 -2.70
C ILE A 44 10.37 13.95 -3.35
N ALA A 45 11.03 12.79 -3.15
CA ALA A 45 12.35 12.53 -3.71
C ALA A 45 12.34 12.60 -5.25
N ALA A 46 11.40 11.91 -5.89
CA ALA A 46 11.26 11.91 -7.36
C ALA A 46 10.86 13.29 -7.90
N SER A 47 9.94 13.99 -7.23
CA SER A 47 9.52 15.34 -7.61
C SER A 47 10.70 16.32 -7.64
N LYS A 48 11.59 16.20 -6.63
CA LYS A 48 12.82 17.01 -6.55
C LYS A 48 13.81 16.62 -7.64
N GLU A 49 14.08 15.32 -7.81
CA GLU A 49 15.06 14.81 -8.78
C GLU A 49 14.68 15.16 -10.22
N PHE A 50 13.39 14.99 -10.56
CA PHE A 50 12.91 15.26 -11.93
C PHE A 50 12.40 16.68 -12.10
N ASN A 51 12.49 17.55 -11.08
CA ASN A 51 11.98 18.93 -11.12
C ASN A 51 10.55 18.99 -11.67
N ILE A 52 9.62 18.25 -11.06
CA ILE A 52 8.20 18.19 -11.43
C ILE A 52 7.31 18.37 -10.21
N LYS A 53 6.27 19.20 -10.34
CA LYS A 53 5.37 19.49 -9.24
C LYS A 53 4.30 18.40 -9.11
N THR A 54 4.25 17.76 -7.96
CA THR A 54 3.30 16.68 -7.65
C THR A 54 2.49 17.02 -6.41
N GLU A 55 1.18 16.81 -6.45
CA GLU A 55 0.30 16.86 -5.27
C GLU A 55 0.01 15.44 -4.76
N PHE A 56 -0.06 15.31 -3.44
CA PHE A 56 -0.37 14.07 -2.75
C PHE A 56 -1.77 14.14 -2.14
N PHE A 57 -2.67 13.19 -2.48
CA PHE A 57 -4.07 13.20 -2.07
C PHE A 57 -4.40 12.00 -1.19
N VAL A 58 -4.99 12.29 -0.02
CA VAL A 58 -5.44 11.30 0.95
C VAL A 58 -6.97 11.38 1.05
N PRO A 59 -7.71 10.45 0.42
CA PRO A 59 -9.16 10.38 0.58
C PRO A 59 -9.55 9.95 1.99
N LYS A 60 -10.81 10.13 2.35
CA LYS A 60 -11.36 9.78 3.67
C LYS A 60 -11.65 8.27 3.84
N GLY A 61 -11.00 7.41 3.04
CA GLY A 61 -11.15 5.96 3.12
C GLY A 61 -12.36 5.38 2.38
N THR A 62 -13.03 6.16 1.51
CA THR A 62 -14.15 5.66 0.71
C THR A 62 -13.89 5.77 -0.79
N ALA A 63 -14.39 4.78 -1.56
CA ALA A 63 -14.35 4.80 -3.01
C ALA A 63 -15.04 6.03 -3.61
N ALA A 64 -16.11 6.52 -2.98
CA ALA A 64 -16.82 7.73 -3.40
C ALA A 64 -15.96 9.00 -3.24
N ASP A 65 -15.20 9.12 -2.14
CA ASP A 65 -14.30 10.26 -1.95
C ASP A 65 -13.11 10.22 -2.92
N GLN A 66 -12.55 9.02 -3.18
CA GLN A 66 -11.52 8.85 -4.20
C GLN A 66 -12.04 9.23 -5.59
N LYS A 67 -13.27 8.82 -5.95
CA LYS A 67 -13.91 9.23 -7.21
C LYS A 67 -13.96 10.74 -7.35
N ARG A 68 -14.42 11.46 -6.31
CA ARG A 68 -14.50 12.93 -6.33
C ARG A 68 -13.13 13.59 -6.55
N ILE A 69 -12.08 13.06 -5.90
CA ILE A 69 -10.70 13.54 -6.10
C ILE A 69 -10.24 13.34 -7.56
N LEU A 70 -10.48 12.14 -8.11
CA LEU A 70 -10.07 11.83 -9.49
C LEU A 70 -10.81 12.71 -10.52
N GLU A 71 -12.10 12.98 -10.34
CA GLU A 71 -12.89 13.86 -11.21
C GLU A 71 -12.45 15.33 -11.10
N ASP A 72 -12.10 15.82 -9.90
CA ASP A 72 -11.52 17.15 -9.70
C ASP A 72 -10.17 17.28 -10.40
N LEU A 73 -9.30 16.28 -10.28
CA LEU A 73 -7.99 16.27 -10.94
C LEU A 73 -8.08 16.35 -12.45
N ILE A 74 -9.03 15.62 -13.06
CA ILE A 74 -9.31 15.75 -14.52
C ILE A 74 -9.74 17.18 -14.86
N THR A 75 -10.66 17.72 -14.09
CA THR A 75 -11.21 19.07 -14.31
C THR A 75 -10.12 20.14 -14.17
N ARG A 76 -9.18 19.97 -13.25
CA ARG A 76 -8.03 20.84 -13.04
C ARG A 76 -6.95 20.69 -14.11
N GLY A 77 -7.05 19.66 -14.98
CA GLY A 77 -6.10 19.40 -16.07
C GLY A 77 -4.79 18.76 -15.60
N ALA A 78 -4.83 17.88 -14.62
CA ALA A 78 -3.68 17.06 -14.20
C ALA A 78 -3.16 16.27 -15.41
N LYS A 79 -1.84 16.34 -15.66
CA LYS A 79 -1.20 15.68 -16.82
C LYS A 79 -0.94 14.19 -16.58
N GLY A 80 -0.85 13.77 -15.31
CA GLY A 80 -0.65 12.38 -14.93
C GLY A 80 -1.13 12.12 -13.51
N ILE A 81 -1.76 10.96 -13.31
CA ILE A 81 -2.31 10.53 -12.04
C ILE A 81 -1.78 9.12 -11.73
N ALA A 82 -1.20 8.94 -10.55
CA ALA A 82 -0.93 7.65 -9.94
C ALA A 82 -1.97 7.38 -8.86
N VAL A 83 -2.65 6.23 -8.88
CA VAL A 83 -3.72 5.92 -7.93
C VAL A 83 -3.66 4.48 -7.44
N THR A 84 -3.91 4.24 -6.15
CA THR A 84 -4.24 2.91 -5.63
C THR A 84 -5.74 2.67 -5.80
N ALA A 85 -6.12 1.65 -6.58
CA ALA A 85 -7.52 1.42 -6.93
C ALA A 85 -8.30 0.80 -5.77
N MET A 86 -9.32 1.51 -5.24
CA MET A 86 -10.14 1.03 -4.13
C MET A 86 -11.18 0.00 -4.57
N ASP A 87 -11.82 0.22 -5.71
CA ASP A 87 -12.83 -0.69 -6.25
C ASP A 87 -12.67 -0.81 -7.78
N PRO A 88 -11.70 -1.61 -8.23
CA PRO A 88 -11.36 -1.70 -9.65
C PRO A 88 -12.45 -2.34 -10.51
N VAL A 89 -13.36 -3.10 -9.91
CA VAL A 89 -14.46 -3.77 -10.61
C VAL A 89 -15.62 -2.80 -10.85
N ASN A 90 -16.18 -2.24 -9.77
CA ASN A 90 -17.37 -1.38 -9.87
C ASN A 90 -17.02 0.05 -10.37
N GLN A 91 -15.78 0.49 -10.20
CA GLN A 91 -15.31 1.80 -10.68
C GLN A 91 -14.49 1.74 -11.97
N ARG A 92 -14.55 0.65 -12.73
CA ARG A 92 -13.82 0.49 -13.99
C ARG A 92 -14.02 1.68 -14.94
N GLU A 93 -15.26 2.11 -15.14
CA GLU A 93 -15.58 3.24 -16.03
C GLU A 93 -14.94 4.56 -15.56
N LEU A 94 -14.83 4.77 -14.25
CA LEU A 94 -14.15 5.94 -13.69
C LEU A 94 -12.65 5.91 -14.07
N TYR A 95 -11.96 4.79 -13.84
CA TYR A 95 -10.54 4.68 -14.18
C TYR A 95 -10.30 4.80 -15.69
N ASP A 96 -11.18 4.24 -16.52
CA ASP A 96 -11.11 4.39 -17.98
C ASP A 96 -11.36 5.85 -18.43
N LYS A 97 -12.27 6.57 -17.77
CA LYS A 97 -12.48 8.03 -17.98
C LYS A 97 -11.22 8.81 -17.62
N VAL A 98 -10.60 8.51 -16.47
CA VAL A 98 -9.32 9.13 -16.05
C VAL A 98 -8.23 8.86 -17.09
N ALA A 99 -8.06 7.60 -17.51
CA ALA A 99 -7.05 7.20 -18.49
C ALA A 99 -7.26 7.82 -19.87
N SER A 100 -8.49 8.19 -20.20
CA SER A 100 -8.81 8.89 -21.47
C SER A 100 -8.51 10.40 -21.40
N ALA A 101 -8.53 10.98 -20.19
CA ALA A 101 -8.29 12.41 -19.99
C ALA A 101 -6.82 12.73 -19.68
N THR A 102 -6.07 11.79 -19.08
CA THR A 102 -4.69 11.99 -18.64
C THR A 102 -3.90 10.68 -18.61
N PHE A 103 -2.59 10.73 -18.32
CA PHE A 103 -1.84 9.51 -18.08
C PHE A 103 -2.22 8.90 -16.72
N LEU A 104 -2.78 7.70 -16.74
CA LEU A 104 -3.14 6.94 -15.55
C LEU A 104 -2.16 5.79 -15.33
N ILE A 105 -1.61 5.71 -14.12
CA ILE A 105 -0.94 4.51 -13.61
C ILE A 105 -1.57 4.11 -12.29
N THR A 106 -1.49 2.83 -11.95
CA THR A 106 -1.91 2.31 -10.66
C THR A 106 -0.71 1.91 -9.82
N HIS A 107 -0.87 1.95 -8.49
CA HIS A 107 0.14 1.47 -7.55
C HIS A 107 -0.53 0.71 -6.40
N ASP A 108 0.20 -0.13 -5.68
CA ASP A 108 -0.26 -0.96 -4.55
C ASP A 108 -1.44 -1.88 -4.92
N SER A 109 -2.66 -1.37 -5.04
CA SER A 109 -3.83 -2.09 -5.53
C SER A 109 -4.09 -1.74 -7.01
N ASP A 110 -4.08 -2.75 -7.87
CA ASP A 110 -4.18 -2.59 -9.32
C ASP A 110 -5.63 -2.58 -9.84
N ALA A 111 -5.78 -2.07 -11.06
CA ALA A 111 -7.00 -2.13 -11.87
C ALA A 111 -6.67 -2.67 -13.28
N PRO A 112 -6.28 -3.95 -13.42
CA PRO A 112 -5.72 -4.49 -14.66
C PRO A 112 -6.71 -4.50 -15.83
N GLN A 113 -8.03 -4.50 -15.57
CA GLN A 113 -9.08 -4.48 -16.59
C GLN A 113 -9.40 -3.07 -17.10
N THR A 114 -8.59 -2.07 -16.73
CA THR A 114 -8.74 -0.66 -17.15
C THR A 114 -7.66 -0.24 -18.15
N LYS A 115 -7.80 0.97 -18.72
CA LYS A 115 -6.83 1.54 -19.67
C LYS A 115 -5.60 2.17 -19.00
N ARG A 116 -5.26 1.77 -17.76
CA ARG A 116 -4.05 2.25 -17.11
C ARG A 116 -2.80 1.93 -17.94
N ARG A 117 -1.80 2.80 -17.89
CA ARG A 117 -0.55 2.61 -18.65
C ARG A 117 0.42 1.66 -17.96
N TYR A 118 0.60 1.82 -16.64
CA TYR A 118 1.53 1.06 -15.83
C TYR A 118 0.92 0.71 -14.48
N TYR A 119 1.42 -0.35 -13.89
CA TYR A 119 1.23 -0.69 -12.48
C TYR A 119 2.58 -0.75 -11.78
N VAL A 120 2.67 -0.23 -10.55
CA VAL A 120 3.84 -0.30 -9.68
C VAL A 120 3.41 -0.86 -8.33
N GLY A 121 3.86 -2.07 -8.00
CA GLY A 121 3.47 -2.70 -6.74
C GLY A 121 4.26 -3.98 -6.49
N VAL A 122 3.90 -4.70 -5.43
CA VAL A 122 4.35 -6.09 -5.26
C VAL A 122 3.43 -7.02 -6.06
N ASP A 123 3.89 -8.22 -6.34
CA ASP A 123 3.00 -9.33 -6.64
C ASP A 123 2.28 -9.72 -5.34
N ASN A 124 1.03 -9.27 -5.20
CA ASN A 124 0.25 -9.45 -3.97
C ASN A 124 -0.11 -10.91 -3.71
N TYR A 125 -0.26 -11.73 -4.75
CA TYR A 125 -0.50 -13.15 -4.60
C TYR A 125 0.77 -13.86 -4.05
N LEU A 126 1.94 -13.56 -4.62
CA LEU A 126 3.22 -14.04 -4.11
C LEU A 126 3.49 -13.56 -2.68
N ALA A 127 3.18 -12.30 -2.36
CA ALA A 127 3.32 -11.76 -1.00
C ALA A 127 2.43 -12.52 0.01
N GLY A 128 1.19 -12.84 -0.39
CA GLY A 128 0.30 -13.70 0.39
C GLY A 128 0.84 -15.11 0.58
N HIS A 129 1.41 -15.68 -0.46
CA HIS A 129 2.05 -16.99 -0.42
C HIS A 129 3.23 -17.02 0.58
N GLU A 130 4.06 -15.97 0.62
CA GLU A 130 5.13 -15.83 1.61
C GLU A 130 4.59 -15.70 3.05
N ALA A 131 3.46 -14.99 3.25
CA ALA A 131 2.79 -14.97 4.55
C ALA A 131 2.28 -16.36 4.97
N GLY A 132 1.83 -17.17 4.02
CA GLY A 132 1.48 -18.57 4.24
C GLY A 132 2.67 -19.42 4.68
N LYS A 133 3.88 -19.18 4.15
CA LYS A 133 5.11 -19.83 4.61
C LYS A 133 5.43 -19.44 6.06
N LEU A 134 5.38 -18.15 6.41
CA LEU A 134 5.56 -17.68 7.78
C LEU A 134 4.54 -18.33 8.73
N LEU A 135 3.29 -18.49 8.30
CA LEU A 135 2.26 -19.15 9.09
C LEU A 135 2.60 -20.62 9.34
N LYS A 136 3.00 -21.36 8.31
CA LYS A 136 3.38 -22.78 8.47
C LYS A 136 4.61 -22.96 9.35
N GLU A 137 5.56 -22.01 9.32
CA GLU A 137 6.71 -21.99 10.24
C GLU A 137 6.29 -21.73 11.70
N ALA A 138 5.34 -20.78 11.91
CA ALA A 138 4.82 -20.48 13.25
C ALA A 138 3.94 -21.58 13.84
N MET A 139 3.31 -22.38 12.97
CA MET A 139 2.35 -23.43 13.34
C MET A 139 2.65 -24.76 12.59
N PRO A 140 3.81 -25.38 12.85
CA PRO A 140 4.22 -26.61 12.14
C PRO A 140 3.26 -27.79 12.35
N ASP A 141 2.54 -27.81 13.45
CA ASP A 141 1.57 -28.87 13.80
C ASP A 141 0.14 -28.57 13.32
N GLY A 142 -0.07 -27.41 12.70
CA GLY A 142 -1.39 -26.97 12.22
C GLY A 142 -2.18 -26.18 13.26
N GLY A 143 -3.50 -26.03 13.00
CA GLY A 143 -4.42 -25.33 13.90
C GLY A 143 -5.40 -24.40 13.20
N THR A 144 -6.10 -23.58 13.99
CA THR A 144 -7.14 -22.66 13.50
C THR A 144 -6.57 -21.28 13.19
N ILE A 145 -7.07 -20.68 12.13
CA ILE A 145 -6.58 -19.42 11.57
C ILE A 145 -7.75 -18.47 11.34
N MET A 146 -7.58 -17.20 11.71
CA MET A 146 -8.49 -16.10 11.35
C MET A 146 -7.70 -15.04 10.58
N ILE A 147 -8.26 -14.55 9.47
CA ILE A 147 -7.66 -13.53 8.62
C ILE A 147 -8.37 -12.20 8.84
N PHE A 148 -7.63 -11.09 8.89
CA PHE A 148 -8.13 -9.73 9.06
C PHE A 148 -7.62 -8.86 7.92
N VAL A 149 -8.50 -8.04 7.35
CA VAL A 149 -8.18 -7.16 6.23
C VAL A 149 -9.14 -5.98 6.17
N GLY A 150 -8.74 -4.89 5.52
CA GLY A 150 -9.58 -3.69 5.40
C GLY A 150 -10.80 -3.90 4.52
N ASP A 151 -10.60 -4.16 3.24
CA ASP A 151 -11.69 -4.25 2.26
C ASP A 151 -11.39 -5.29 1.18
N MET A 152 -12.27 -6.27 1.03
CA MET A 152 -12.16 -7.32 0.02
C MET A 152 -12.55 -6.87 -1.41
N ASN A 153 -13.03 -5.65 -1.60
CA ASN A 153 -13.22 -5.07 -2.94
C ASN A 153 -11.88 -4.72 -3.60
N GLN A 154 -10.85 -4.43 -2.80
CA GLN A 154 -9.51 -4.19 -3.32
C GLN A 154 -8.86 -5.47 -3.85
N LEU A 155 -8.19 -5.35 -5.00
CA LEU A 155 -7.56 -6.50 -5.65
C LEU A 155 -6.42 -7.07 -4.80
N ASN A 156 -5.59 -6.20 -4.20
CA ASN A 156 -4.48 -6.63 -3.34
C ASN A 156 -4.96 -7.48 -2.14
N ALA A 157 -6.08 -7.12 -1.50
CA ALA A 157 -6.66 -7.89 -0.40
C ALA A 157 -7.02 -9.31 -0.82
N ARG A 158 -7.71 -9.43 -1.97
CA ARG A 158 -8.10 -10.74 -2.54
C ARG A 158 -6.88 -11.60 -2.88
N GLN A 159 -5.88 -10.99 -3.52
CA GLN A 159 -4.65 -11.68 -3.92
C GLN A 159 -3.83 -12.14 -2.72
N ARG A 160 -3.59 -11.27 -1.74
CA ARG A 160 -2.85 -11.63 -0.49
C ARG A 160 -3.53 -12.77 0.25
N ARG A 161 -4.85 -12.65 0.43
CA ARG A 161 -5.64 -13.70 1.09
C ARG A 161 -5.55 -15.02 0.35
N GLN A 162 -5.74 -15.02 -0.98
CA GLN A 162 -5.72 -16.26 -1.76
C GLN A 162 -4.34 -16.89 -1.78
N GLY A 163 -3.27 -16.11 -1.95
CA GLY A 163 -1.90 -16.61 -1.90
C GLY A 163 -1.58 -17.28 -0.57
N LEU A 164 -2.00 -16.68 0.55
CA LEU A 164 -1.86 -17.27 1.87
C LEU A 164 -2.60 -18.59 2.00
N ILE A 165 -3.88 -18.65 1.56
CA ILE A 165 -4.68 -19.86 1.61
C ILE A 165 -4.05 -20.95 0.76
N ASP A 166 -3.67 -20.66 -0.49
CA ASP A 166 -3.10 -21.66 -1.39
C ASP A 166 -1.80 -22.26 -0.80
N GLN A 167 -0.94 -21.42 -0.21
CA GLN A 167 0.27 -21.89 0.47
C GLN A 167 -0.02 -22.73 1.72
N VAL A 168 -0.97 -22.33 2.55
CA VAL A 168 -1.33 -23.06 3.77
C VAL A 168 -1.89 -24.46 3.46
N PHE A 169 -2.64 -24.57 2.36
CA PHE A 169 -3.28 -25.82 1.94
C PHE A 169 -2.49 -26.58 0.86
N ASP A 170 -1.23 -26.22 0.62
CA ASP A 170 -0.34 -26.86 -0.37
C ASP A 170 -0.96 -26.94 -1.78
N ARG A 171 -1.76 -25.93 -2.15
CA ARG A 171 -2.34 -25.82 -3.48
C ARG A 171 -1.29 -25.31 -4.48
N PRO A 172 -1.36 -25.70 -5.76
CA PRO A 172 -0.49 -25.14 -6.79
C PRO A 172 -0.62 -23.61 -6.87
N MET A 173 0.49 -22.91 -7.10
CA MET A 173 0.46 -21.48 -7.37
C MET A 173 -0.39 -21.19 -8.61
N GLN A 174 -1.25 -20.19 -8.50
CA GLN A 174 -2.04 -19.69 -9.62
C GLN A 174 -1.23 -18.66 -10.41
N GLU A 175 -1.45 -18.60 -11.71
CA GLU A 175 -0.77 -17.66 -12.60
C GLU A 175 -1.77 -16.67 -13.22
N GLY A 176 -1.29 -15.45 -13.50
CA GLY A 176 -2.04 -14.40 -14.17
C GLY A 176 -3.00 -13.63 -13.27
N ASP A 177 -3.83 -12.78 -13.91
CA ASP A 177 -4.68 -11.82 -13.20
C ASP A 177 -6.04 -12.41 -12.75
N ASN A 178 -6.43 -13.57 -13.29
CA ASN A 178 -7.73 -14.20 -13.05
C ASN A 178 -7.62 -15.30 -11.99
N LEU A 179 -7.24 -14.94 -10.78
CA LEU A 179 -7.15 -15.89 -9.68
C LEU A 179 -8.52 -16.43 -9.29
N LYS A 180 -8.58 -17.73 -9.02
CA LYS A 180 -9.74 -18.34 -8.37
C LYS A 180 -9.69 -17.99 -6.89
N ILE A 181 -10.63 -17.18 -6.45
CA ILE A 181 -10.72 -16.68 -5.07
C ILE A 181 -11.73 -17.49 -4.28
N ASP A 182 -11.29 -18.09 -3.18
CA ASP A 182 -12.20 -18.75 -2.23
C ASP A 182 -13.10 -17.70 -1.54
N PRO A 183 -14.40 -17.99 -1.31
CA PRO A 183 -15.29 -17.04 -0.63
C PRO A 183 -14.79 -16.64 0.75
N PRO A 184 -14.83 -15.34 1.13
CA PRO A 184 -14.26 -14.86 2.39
C PRO A 184 -14.90 -15.44 3.65
N SER A 185 -16.19 -15.78 3.59
CA SER A 185 -16.97 -16.30 4.72
C SER A 185 -16.89 -17.82 4.88
N GLU A 186 -16.33 -18.53 3.90
CA GLU A 186 -16.26 -19.98 3.96
C GLU A 186 -15.15 -20.47 4.90
N VAL A 187 -15.45 -21.54 5.63
CA VAL A 187 -14.46 -22.29 6.39
C VAL A 187 -13.70 -23.22 5.44
N ILE A 188 -12.39 -23.03 5.33
CA ILE A 188 -11.52 -23.85 4.50
C ILE A 188 -10.67 -24.73 5.42
N LYS A 189 -10.70 -26.06 5.21
CA LYS A 189 -10.00 -26.99 6.12
C LYS A 189 -9.40 -28.17 5.39
N ASN A 190 -8.33 -28.70 5.96
CA ASN A 190 -7.78 -30.03 5.72
C ASN A 190 -7.50 -30.70 7.08
N ASP A 191 -6.75 -31.80 7.08
CA ASP A 191 -6.43 -32.55 8.32
C ASP A 191 -5.57 -31.73 9.30
N LYS A 192 -4.87 -30.68 8.85
CA LYS A 192 -3.88 -29.94 9.61
C LYS A 192 -4.31 -28.54 9.94
N TYR A 193 -4.87 -27.80 8.98
CA TYR A 193 -5.21 -26.38 9.11
C TYR A 193 -6.71 -26.12 8.89
N THR A 194 -7.23 -25.14 9.62
CA THR A 194 -8.60 -24.64 9.43
C THR A 194 -8.57 -23.14 9.39
N VAL A 195 -8.86 -22.52 8.23
CA VAL A 195 -9.17 -21.10 8.11
C VAL A 195 -10.64 -20.91 8.42
N LEU A 196 -10.93 -20.24 9.53
CA LEU A 196 -12.31 -20.02 10.03
C LEU A 196 -13.06 -18.96 9.21
N GLY A 197 -12.35 -18.12 8.49
CA GLY A 197 -12.90 -17.07 7.64
C GLY A 197 -11.99 -15.85 7.57
N THR A 198 -12.53 -14.80 6.93
CA THR A 198 -11.87 -13.50 6.81
C THR A 198 -12.80 -12.42 7.34
N LEU A 199 -12.30 -11.58 8.25
CA LEU A 199 -13.02 -10.46 8.83
C LEU A 199 -12.56 -9.15 8.21
N THR A 200 -13.52 -8.34 7.73
CA THR A 200 -13.25 -7.03 7.12
C THR A 200 -13.67 -5.91 8.04
N ASP A 201 -12.77 -4.95 8.25
CA ASP A 201 -13.06 -3.77 9.06
C ASP A 201 -13.62 -2.58 8.27
N ASP A 202 -13.61 -2.64 6.94
CA ASP A 202 -14.10 -1.60 6.01
C ASP A 202 -13.47 -0.22 6.31
N PHE A 203 -12.23 -0.21 6.78
CA PHE A 203 -11.49 0.97 7.29
C PHE A 203 -12.14 1.68 8.48
N ASP A 204 -13.11 1.06 9.14
CA ASP A 204 -13.74 1.56 10.37
C ASP A 204 -12.81 1.41 11.57
N SER A 205 -12.49 2.52 12.25
CA SER A 205 -11.52 2.55 13.35
C SER A 205 -11.97 1.74 14.58
N ALA A 206 -13.26 1.62 14.84
CA ALA A 206 -13.78 0.80 15.93
C ALA A 206 -13.69 -0.69 15.59
N LYS A 207 -14.12 -1.08 14.38
CA LYS A 207 -14.04 -2.47 13.91
C LYS A 207 -12.60 -3.00 13.90
N LYS A 208 -11.60 -2.20 13.51
CA LYS A 208 -10.17 -2.58 13.53
C LYS A 208 -9.73 -3.12 14.89
N VAL A 209 -10.24 -2.55 15.97
CA VAL A 209 -9.90 -2.95 17.34
C VAL A 209 -10.81 -4.08 17.82
N GLN A 210 -12.11 -3.99 17.54
CA GLN A 210 -13.11 -4.90 18.06
C GLN A 210 -13.04 -6.29 17.42
N LEU A 211 -12.89 -6.39 16.10
CA LEU A 211 -12.91 -7.67 15.41
C LEU A 211 -11.85 -8.68 15.91
N PRO A 212 -10.57 -8.29 16.19
CA PRO A 212 -9.61 -9.21 16.79
C PRO A 212 -10.01 -9.68 18.20
N GLN A 213 -10.62 -8.80 19.02
CA GLN A 213 -11.09 -9.15 20.36
C GLN A 213 -12.26 -10.14 20.30
N ASP A 214 -13.24 -9.86 19.45
CA ASP A 214 -14.41 -10.72 19.26
C ASP A 214 -14.01 -12.10 18.71
N ALA A 215 -13.04 -12.14 17.79
CA ALA A 215 -12.52 -13.40 17.26
C ALA A 215 -11.92 -14.28 18.35
N LEU A 216 -11.12 -13.70 19.26
CA LEU A 216 -10.53 -14.42 20.39
C LEU A 216 -11.59 -14.86 21.42
N ALA A 217 -12.60 -14.02 21.68
CA ALA A 217 -13.69 -14.35 22.58
C ALA A 217 -14.54 -15.51 22.04
N LYS A 218 -14.83 -15.48 20.72
CA LYS A 218 -15.62 -16.51 20.04
C LYS A 218 -14.84 -17.81 19.83
N HIS A 219 -13.54 -17.72 19.64
CA HIS A 219 -12.64 -18.85 19.36
C HIS A 219 -11.47 -18.88 20.34
N PRO A 220 -11.68 -19.34 21.61
CA PRO A 220 -10.64 -19.34 22.65
C PRO A 220 -9.38 -20.13 22.27
N GLU A 221 -9.52 -21.12 21.37
CA GLU A 221 -8.42 -21.96 20.89
C GLU A 221 -7.81 -21.47 19.56
N LEU A 222 -8.06 -20.20 19.19
CA LEU A 222 -7.53 -19.64 17.94
C LEU A 222 -5.99 -19.69 17.93
N GLY A 223 -5.44 -20.47 17.00
CA GLY A 223 -4.00 -20.73 16.90
C GLY A 223 -3.20 -19.62 16.24
N CYS A 224 -3.77 -18.99 15.20
CA CYS A 224 -3.12 -17.89 14.47
C CYS A 224 -4.09 -16.81 14.01
N MET A 225 -3.65 -15.58 14.09
CA MET A 225 -4.31 -14.40 13.54
C MET A 225 -3.39 -13.76 12.48
N VAL A 226 -3.92 -13.56 11.28
CA VAL A 226 -3.17 -12.98 10.15
C VAL A 226 -3.76 -11.64 9.78
N GLY A 227 -2.97 -10.58 9.88
CA GLY A 227 -3.35 -9.24 9.43
C GLY A 227 -2.76 -8.95 8.06
N LEU A 228 -3.58 -8.61 7.07
CA LEU A 228 -3.16 -8.42 5.69
C LEU A 228 -2.88 -6.95 5.30
N TYR A 229 -3.14 -6.00 6.21
CA TYR A 229 -2.86 -4.57 6.06
C TYR A 229 -2.04 -4.04 7.23
N GLU A 230 -1.33 -2.94 7.02
CA GLU A 230 -0.36 -2.34 7.95
C GLU A 230 -0.87 -2.21 9.39
N TYR A 231 -2.11 -1.80 9.58
CA TYR A 231 -2.71 -1.55 10.90
C TYR A 231 -3.31 -2.80 11.58
N ASN A 232 -3.49 -3.91 10.84
CA ASN A 232 -4.08 -5.12 11.43
C ASN A 232 -3.15 -5.79 12.46
N PRO A 233 -1.83 -6.02 12.21
CA PRO A 233 -0.97 -6.67 13.19
C PRO A 233 -0.87 -5.94 14.53
N PRO A 234 -0.76 -4.59 14.62
CA PRO A 234 -0.83 -3.86 15.88
C PRO A 234 -2.14 -4.11 16.65
N ALA A 235 -3.29 -4.03 15.97
CA ALA A 235 -4.58 -4.28 16.60
C ALA A 235 -4.73 -5.73 17.10
N ILE A 236 -4.28 -6.70 16.30
CA ILE A 236 -4.23 -8.11 16.68
C ILE A 236 -3.33 -8.32 17.89
N LEU A 237 -2.12 -7.74 17.91
CA LEU A 237 -1.19 -7.86 19.03
C LEU A 237 -1.80 -7.31 20.32
N GLN A 238 -2.49 -6.17 20.24
CA GLN A 238 -3.19 -5.60 21.39
C GLN A 238 -4.28 -6.52 21.90
N ALA A 239 -5.09 -7.10 21.03
CA ALA A 239 -6.15 -8.05 21.41
C ALA A 239 -5.56 -9.32 22.05
N VAL A 240 -4.50 -9.89 21.47
CA VAL A 240 -3.80 -11.08 22.00
C VAL A 240 -3.18 -10.81 23.36
N LYS A 241 -2.56 -9.62 23.57
CA LYS A 241 -2.04 -9.17 24.87
C LYS A 241 -3.15 -9.07 25.91
N SER A 242 -4.24 -8.38 25.58
CA SER A 242 -5.39 -8.17 26.48
C SER A 242 -6.09 -9.47 26.88
N ALA A 243 -6.12 -10.46 25.99
CA ALA A 243 -6.68 -11.78 26.24
C ALA A 243 -5.73 -12.74 26.98
N GLY A 244 -4.50 -12.32 27.32
CA GLY A 244 -3.49 -13.18 27.96
C GLY A 244 -3.04 -14.35 27.06
N ARG A 245 -3.05 -14.16 25.73
CA ARG A 245 -2.80 -15.19 24.73
C ARG A 245 -1.42 -15.10 24.07
N LEU A 246 -0.52 -14.23 24.56
CA LEU A 246 0.85 -14.13 24.05
C LEU A 246 1.56 -15.50 24.07
N GLY A 247 2.22 -15.83 22.97
CA GLY A 247 2.89 -17.11 22.78
C GLY A 247 1.95 -18.29 22.42
N LYS A 248 0.66 -18.22 22.78
CA LYS A 248 -0.35 -19.23 22.45
C LYS A 248 -1.00 -18.97 21.09
N THR A 249 -1.43 -17.75 20.83
CA THR A 249 -1.94 -17.34 19.52
C THR A 249 -0.81 -16.69 18.72
N LYS A 250 -0.46 -17.26 17.57
CA LYS A 250 0.57 -16.74 16.67
C LYS A 250 0.04 -15.56 15.89
N ILE A 251 0.93 -14.65 15.49
CA ILE A 251 0.58 -13.46 14.71
C ILE A 251 1.48 -13.40 13.48
N ILE A 252 0.87 -13.29 12.31
CA ILE A 252 1.53 -13.01 11.04
C ILE A 252 1.02 -11.66 10.53
N GLY A 253 1.92 -10.81 10.06
CA GLY A 253 1.62 -9.45 9.64
C GLY A 253 1.83 -9.19 8.16
N PHE A 254 1.37 -8.00 7.78
CA PHE A 254 1.76 -7.29 6.56
C PHE A 254 2.22 -5.90 6.92
N ASP A 255 3.11 -5.38 6.07
CA ASP A 255 3.66 -4.04 6.11
C ASP A 255 4.53 -3.74 7.36
N GLU A 256 4.88 -2.47 7.55
CA GLU A 256 5.97 -2.02 8.42
C GLU A 256 5.51 -1.09 9.56
N ALA A 257 4.32 -1.28 10.12
CA ALA A 257 3.94 -0.55 11.32
C ALA A 257 5.02 -0.67 12.41
N ASP A 258 5.30 0.41 13.13
CA ASP A 258 6.36 0.41 14.16
C ASP A 258 6.13 -0.66 15.23
N GLU A 259 4.89 -0.77 15.69
CA GLU A 259 4.45 -1.76 16.68
C GLU A 259 4.60 -3.19 16.16
N THR A 260 4.41 -3.41 14.85
CA THR A 260 4.65 -4.71 14.21
C THR A 260 6.14 -5.07 14.27
N LEU A 261 7.02 -4.14 13.87
CA LEU A 261 8.47 -4.37 13.86
C LEU A 261 9.04 -4.54 15.27
N VAL A 262 8.54 -3.77 16.25
CA VAL A 262 8.85 -3.98 17.67
C VAL A 262 8.35 -5.35 18.12
N GLY A 263 7.11 -5.70 17.82
CA GLY A 263 6.53 -7.01 18.18
C GLY A 263 7.30 -8.20 17.62
N ILE A 264 7.86 -8.09 16.40
CA ILE A 264 8.74 -9.11 15.82
C ILE A 264 10.05 -9.19 16.60
N THR A 265 10.68 -8.05 16.92
CA THR A 265 11.94 -7.98 17.67
C THR A 265 11.77 -8.60 19.07
N GLU A 266 10.63 -8.36 19.73
CA GLU A 266 10.27 -8.94 21.04
C GLU A 266 9.84 -10.42 20.96
N GLY A 267 9.53 -10.94 19.77
CA GLY A 267 9.06 -12.31 19.56
C GLY A 267 7.56 -12.50 19.81
N HIS A 268 6.78 -11.42 19.86
CA HIS A 268 5.32 -11.44 19.99
C HIS A 268 4.61 -11.64 18.65
N ILE A 269 5.21 -11.17 17.56
CA ILE A 269 4.79 -11.39 16.17
C ILE A 269 5.84 -12.27 15.50
N HIS A 270 5.43 -13.28 14.76
CA HIS A 270 6.37 -14.23 14.14
C HIS A 270 7.14 -13.59 12.99
N GLY A 271 6.45 -12.80 12.16
CA GLY A 271 7.03 -12.07 11.04
C GLY A 271 5.97 -11.27 10.29
N THR A 272 6.43 -10.45 9.34
CA THR A 272 5.57 -9.67 8.46
C THR A 272 6.08 -9.70 7.02
N ILE A 273 5.19 -9.49 6.07
CA ILE A 273 5.53 -9.28 4.66
C ILE A 273 5.42 -7.79 4.37
N ALA A 274 6.55 -7.13 4.27
CA ALA A 274 6.60 -5.72 3.94
C ALA A 274 6.63 -5.50 2.43
N GLN A 275 6.09 -4.37 2.02
CA GLN A 275 6.14 -3.86 0.66
C GLN A 275 7.24 -2.79 0.53
N GLN A 276 7.23 -2.05 -0.57
CA GLN A 276 8.20 -0.99 -0.82
C GLN A 276 7.48 0.34 -1.12
N PRO A 277 6.70 0.91 -0.18
CA PRO A 277 5.90 2.11 -0.45
C PRO A 277 6.70 3.31 -0.91
N TYR A 278 7.93 3.50 -0.40
CA TYR A 278 8.83 4.53 -0.92
C TYR A 278 9.05 4.39 -2.43
N GLN A 279 9.30 3.16 -2.89
CA GLN A 279 9.47 2.88 -4.31
C GLN A 279 8.17 3.06 -5.10
N TYR A 280 7.00 2.81 -4.50
CA TYR A 280 5.72 3.09 -5.14
C TYR A 280 5.61 4.57 -5.50
N GLY A 281 5.90 5.45 -4.55
CA GLY A 281 5.92 6.89 -4.79
C GLY A 281 6.97 7.30 -5.83
N TYR A 282 8.22 6.90 -5.62
CA TYR A 282 9.33 7.28 -6.48
C TYR A 282 9.15 6.81 -7.93
N GLN A 283 8.90 5.52 -8.15
CA GLN A 283 8.75 4.95 -9.49
C GLN A 283 7.52 5.48 -10.22
N SER A 284 6.40 5.69 -9.50
CA SER A 284 5.20 6.27 -10.08
C SER A 284 5.45 7.67 -10.65
N ILE A 285 6.10 8.54 -9.89
CA ILE A 285 6.41 9.90 -10.35
C ILE A 285 7.46 9.90 -11.46
N LYS A 286 8.48 9.03 -11.38
CA LYS A 286 9.46 8.84 -12.45
C LYS A 286 8.77 8.46 -13.77
N ILE A 287 7.90 7.46 -13.75
CA ILE A 287 7.18 6.95 -14.94
C ILE A 287 6.24 8.03 -15.48
N LEU A 288 5.43 8.67 -14.63
CA LEU A 288 4.54 9.75 -15.04
C LEU A 288 5.30 10.92 -15.65
N THR A 289 6.46 11.28 -15.09
CA THR A 289 7.36 12.31 -15.67
C THR A 289 7.82 11.91 -17.07
N GLY A 290 8.21 10.64 -17.24
CA GLY A 290 8.60 10.08 -18.54
C GLY A 290 7.48 10.19 -19.57
N LEU A 291 6.25 9.83 -19.19
CA LEU A 291 5.05 9.91 -20.04
C LEU A 291 4.73 11.36 -20.43
N VAL A 292 4.67 12.26 -19.46
CA VAL A 292 4.29 13.68 -19.67
C VAL A 292 5.32 14.41 -20.52
N ARG A 293 6.61 14.12 -20.36
CA ARG A 293 7.70 14.76 -21.11
C ARG A 293 8.10 14.02 -22.39
N GLY A 294 7.49 12.87 -22.67
CA GLY A 294 7.89 12.01 -23.80
C GLY A 294 9.29 11.41 -23.66
N ASN A 295 9.85 11.38 -22.44
CA ASN A 295 11.19 10.86 -22.17
C ASN A 295 11.15 9.34 -21.94
N LYS A 296 11.44 8.59 -22.99
CA LYS A 296 11.43 7.12 -22.99
C LYS A 296 12.49 6.51 -22.04
N ALA A 297 13.59 7.22 -21.73
CA ALA A 297 14.62 6.71 -20.83
C ALA A 297 14.14 6.57 -19.36
N LEU A 298 13.04 7.23 -18.99
CA LEU A 298 12.42 7.10 -17.68
C LEU A 298 11.34 6.00 -17.62
N LEU A 299 10.99 5.39 -18.74
CA LEU A 299 9.94 4.39 -18.83
C LEU A 299 10.54 2.97 -18.70
N PRO A 300 9.92 2.10 -17.90
CA PRO A 300 10.31 0.69 -17.87
C PRO A 300 9.83 -0.05 -19.13
N ASP A 301 10.50 -1.14 -19.48
CA ASP A 301 10.13 -2.00 -20.62
C ASP A 301 8.80 -2.73 -20.41
N LYS A 302 8.50 -3.08 -19.15
CA LYS A 302 7.26 -3.77 -18.77
C LYS A 302 6.23 -2.76 -18.23
N THR A 303 4.96 -3.01 -18.53
CA THR A 303 3.84 -2.20 -18.02
C THR A 303 3.38 -2.60 -16.60
N VAL A 304 3.78 -3.76 -16.12
CA VAL A 304 3.60 -4.24 -14.76
C VAL A 304 4.96 -4.36 -14.10
N ILE A 305 5.21 -3.54 -13.10
CA ILE A 305 6.46 -3.47 -12.34
C ILE A 305 6.23 -4.09 -10.97
N HIS A 306 6.60 -5.35 -10.84
CA HIS A 306 6.60 -6.02 -9.55
C HIS A 306 7.90 -5.74 -8.80
N LEU A 307 7.77 -5.05 -7.67
CA LEU A 307 8.84 -4.90 -6.69
C LEU A 307 8.83 -6.14 -5.77
N PRO A 308 10.00 -6.68 -5.40
CA PRO A 308 10.05 -7.84 -4.51
C PRO A 308 9.38 -7.56 -3.16
N PRO A 309 8.48 -8.42 -2.64
CA PRO A 309 8.05 -8.36 -1.25
C PRO A 309 9.23 -8.67 -0.32
N ILE A 310 9.21 -8.12 0.88
CA ILE A 310 10.26 -8.26 1.89
C ILE A 310 9.73 -9.08 3.06
N VAL A 311 10.30 -10.25 3.28
CA VAL A 311 10.02 -11.07 4.46
C VAL A 311 10.81 -10.53 5.64
N VAL A 312 10.13 -9.98 6.62
CA VAL A 312 10.74 -9.41 7.82
C VAL A 312 10.60 -10.38 8.97
N ARG A 313 11.73 -10.76 9.58
CA ARG A 313 11.81 -11.73 10.67
C ARG A 313 12.59 -11.12 11.85
N LYS A 314 12.55 -11.79 13.01
CA LYS A 314 13.38 -11.40 14.15
C LYS A 314 14.86 -11.47 13.81
N GLU A 315 15.24 -12.57 13.16
CA GLU A 315 16.61 -12.81 12.72
C GLU A 315 16.69 -12.79 11.20
N GLY A 316 17.81 -12.33 10.66
CA GLY A 316 18.05 -12.17 9.22
C GLY A 316 19.17 -11.18 8.94
N PRO A 317 19.42 -10.86 7.67
CA PRO A 317 20.45 -9.90 7.28
C PRO A 317 20.08 -8.46 7.73
N ASP A 318 21.11 -7.61 7.92
CA ASP A 318 20.94 -6.19 8.30
C ASP A 318 20.47 -5.30 7.14
N LYS A 319 20.45 -5.82 5.93
CA LYS A 319 19.90 -5.15 4.74
C LYS A 319 19.04 -6.13 3.98
N PRO A 320 18.04 -5.65 3.23
CA PRO A 320 17.26 -6.54 2.39
C PRO A 320 18.14 -7.32 1.39
N GLU A 321 18.13 -8.64 1.49
CA GLU A 321 18.87 -9.56 0.65
C GLU A 321 17.92 -10.45 -0.14
N ALA A 322 18.31 -10.75 -1.39
CA ALA A 322 17.51 -11.58 -2.28
C ALA A 322 17.52 -13.05 -1.84
N VAL A 323 16.35 -13.70 -1.92
CA VAL A 323 16.17 -15.11 -1.65
C VAL A 323 15.87 -15.83 -2.97
N GLY A 324 16.59 -16.91 -3.25
CA GLY A 324 16.37 -17.73 -4.43
C GLY A 324 16.59 -16.96 -5.75
N ASP A 325 15.55 -16.84 -6.56
CA ASP A 325 15.57 -16.18 -7.87
C ASP A 325 15.48 -14.63 -7.80
N GLY A 326 15.55 -14.06 -6.61
CA GLY A 326 15.50 -12.59 -6.38
C GLY A 326 14.12 -11.97 -6.40
N LYS A 327 13.06 -12.77 -6.53
CA LYS A 327 11.67 -12.27 -6.47
C LYS A 327 11.21 -11.92 -5.07
N ILE A 328 11.96 -12.29 -4.04
CA ILE A 328 11.67 -12.09 -2.62
C ILE A 328 12.93 -11.56 -1.96
N LEU A 329 12.78 -10.65 -1.01
CA LEU A 329 13.84 -10.17 -0.14
C LEU A 329 13.60 -10.65 1.30
N THR A 330 14.65 -10.73 2.11
CA THR A 330 14.55 -10.97 3.55
C THR A 330 15.42 -9.97 4.32
N VAL A 331 15.00 -9.63 5.54
CA VAL A 331 15.70 -8.68 6.41
C VAL A 331 15.32 -8.91 7.87
N ASN A 332 16.20 -8.58 8.84
CA ASN A 332 15.82 -8.56 10.24
C ASN A 332 15.00 -7.31 10.60
N ALA A 333 14.07 -7.46 11.54
CA ALA A 333 13.10 -6.42 11.90
C ALA A 333 13.74 -5.15 12.48
N LYS A 334 14.85 -5.27 13.24
CA LYS A 334 15.53 -4.12 13.84
C LYS A 334 16.12 -3.22 12.77
N ALA A 335 16.93 -3.78 11.87
CA ALA A 335 17.56 -3.01 10.79
C ALA A 335 16.52 -2.44 9.83
N PHE A 336 15.46 -3.19 9.51
CA PHE A 336 14.37 -2.71 8.67
C PHE A 336 13.64 -1.52 9.31
N ARG A 337 13.38 -1.56 10.62
CA ARG A 337 12.78 -0.46 11.38
C ARG A 337 13.63 0.81 11.34
N GLU A 338 14.96 0.66 11.46
CA GLU A 338 15.91 1.79 11.37
C GLU A 338 15.84 2.46 9.99
N ASP A 339 15.82 1.68 8.91
CA ASP A 339 15.68 2.18 7.52
C ASP A 339 14.34 2.91 7.30
N VAL A 340 13.23 2.32 7.75
CA VAL A 340 11.89 2.93 7.69
C VAL A 340 11.86 4.27 8.41
N ASN A 341 12.40 4.33 9.64
CA ASN A 341 12.42 5.57 10.44
C ASN A 341 13.31 6.66 9.80
N ALA A 342 14.43 6.29 9.16
CA ALA A 342 15.27 7.22 8.43
C ALA A 342 14.52 7.86 7.24
N LYS A 343 13.76 7.08 6.48
CA LYS A 343 12.94 7.58 5.36
C LYS A 343 11.82 8.52 5.83
N LEU A 344 11.15 8.20 6.93
CA LEU A 344 10.11 9.06 7.50
C LEU A 344 10.67 10.37 8.05
N LYS A 345 11.86 10.34 8.66
CA LYS A 345 12.57 11.55 9.09
C LYS A 345 12.91 12.44 7.89
N ALA A 346 13.46 11.88 6.83
CA ALA A 346 13.77 12.63 5.61
C ALA A 346 12.54 13.32 5.00
N ARG A 347 11.35 12.66 5.02
CA ARG A 347 10.08 13.27 4.62
C ARG A 347 9.72 14.47 5.52
N SER A 348 9.81 14.30 6.83
CA SER A 348 9.50 15.37 7.79
C SER A 348 10.38 16.59 7.58
N ASP A 349 11.67 16.38 7.33
CA ASP A 349 12.62 17.46 7.09
C ASP A 349 12.39 18.17 5.75
N ALA A 350 11.93 17.45 4.74
CA ALA A 350 11.61 18.03 3.42
C ALA A 350 10.32 18.87 3.41
N LYS A 351 9.45 18.73 4.42
CA LYS A 351 8.20 19.50 4.56
C LYS A 351 8.35 20.79 5.40
N LYS A 352 9.49 20.99 6.05
CA LYS A 352 9.85 22.22 6.78
C LYS A 352 10.44 23.27 5.85
#